data_de327ce1b3ba3d37361c6d8b2ccb858a
#
_entry.id   de327ce1b3ba3d37361c6d8b2ccb858a
#
_cell.length_a   1.000
_cell.length_b   1.000
_cell.length_c   1.000
_cell.angle_alpha   90.00
_cell.angle_beta   90.00
_cell.angle_gamma   90.00
#
_symmetry.space_group_name_H-M   'P 1'
#
loop_
_entity.id
_entity.type
_entity.pdbx_description
1 polymer ?
#
loop_
_entity_poly.entity_id
_entity_poly.type
_entity_poly.pdbx_seq_one_letter_code
_entity_poly.pdbx_strand_id
1 'polypeptide(L)'
;SIERNVLQPMREIYTDKLVGNINNRNIARVCGEDVYCLGAEKVSQVAKIQGASIKYCYGDEIAKWNKEVFQMLKSRLDKPYSCFDGSCTPEHPTHWLKEFLDTPELDIYLQKYTIFDNPYLDPAFVEQLCREYDGTIYYDRLILGLWKRADGSIYKRFADHPEAFRCRIVEHPGSSPDCKEFRKQDLVSIEIGLDFGGNKSGHAFVARGYTDNYRDVIALKSRRVMAKEKDDPIDSNRLDQLFCDFVQDVIDQYADVVRHWDTIEYCNVETVFWDNAETVLGNSIRNAVEKRFLWISVKPAKKKRVNDRINATVRLMGAGRFFLTDDCASLETAFSDAVWNREKQDDERLDDGSTDIDSLDAFEYTIERDLKELIQEVEDV
;
A
#
# COMPACT_ATOMS: atom_id res chain seq x y z
N SER A 1 -4.42 -13.80 -7.02
CA SER A 1 -4.53 -14.46 -8.33
C SER A 1 -5.07 -15.86 -8.16
N ILE A 2 -6.12 -16.24 -8.89
CA ILE A 2 -6.75 -17.58 -8.84
C ILE A 2 -5.70 -18.67 -9.07
N GLU A 3 -4.77 -18.47 -9.97
CA GLU A 3 -3.70 -19.44 -10.23
C GLU A 3 -2.90 -19.76 -8.97
N ARG A 4 -2.40 -18.74 -8.29
CA ARG A 4 -1.55 -18.91 -7.10
C ARG A 4 -2.35 -19.30 -5.85
N ASN A 5 -3.53 -18.70 -5.65
CA ASN A 5 -4.26 -18.85 -4.40
C ASN A 5 -5.21 -20.07 -4.39
N VAL A 6 -5.58 -20.59 -5.57
CA VAL A 6 -6.57 -21.66 -5.68
C VAL A 6 -5.99 -22.86 -6.42
N LEU A 7 -5.59 -22.70 -7.69
CA LEU A 7 -5.20 -23.83 -8.52
C LEU A 7 -3.86 -24.46 -8.12
N GLN A 8 -2.89 -23.65 -7.71
CA GLN A 8 -1.60 -24.17 -7.26
C GLN A 8 -1.75 -25.02 -5.97
N PRO A 9 -2.40 -24.58 -4.90
CA PRO A 9 -2.68 -25.43 -3.74
C PRO A 9 -3.48 -26.68 -4.09
N MET A 10 -4.45 -26.58 -5.00
CA MET A 10 -5.19 -27.76 -5.47
C MET A 10 -4.29 -28.77 -6.18
N ARG A 11 -3.29 -28.32 -6.97
CA ARG A 11 -2.31 -29.20 -7.62
C ARG A 11 -1.42 -29.92 -6.61
N GLU A 12 -1.04 -29.26 -5.55
CA GLU A 12 -0.26 -29.87 -4.47
C GLU A 12 -1.02 -31.01 -3.78
N ILE A 13 -2.35 -30.86 -3.67
CA ILE A 13 -3.23 -31.90 -3.07
C ILE A 13 -3.62 -32.99 -4.08
N TYR A 14 -4.04 -32.60 -5.29
CA TYR A 14 -4.69 -33.50 -6.26
C TYR A 14 -3.82 -33.85 -7.48
N THR A 15 -2.61 -33.30 -7.58
CA THR A 15 -1.64 -33.45 -8.65
C THR A 15 -2.00 -32.70 -9.96
N ASP A 16 -0.99 -32.43 -10.79
CA ASP A 16 -1.11 -31.77 -12.10
C ASP A 16 -1.97 -32.55 -13.11
N LYS A 17 -2.20 -33.84 -12.87
CA LYS A 17 -3.05 -34.67 -13.73
C LYS A 17 -4.52 -34.32 -13.59
N LEU A 18 -4.96 -33.90 -12.41
CA LEU A 18 -6.34 -33.53 -12.12
C LEU A 18 -6.60 -32.03 -12.19
N VAL A 19 -5.57 -31.20 -11.98
CA VAL A 19 -5.69 -29.73 -11.95
C VAL A 19 -4.71 -29.11 -12.94
N GLY A 20 -5.21 -28.73 -14.11
CA GLY A 20 -4.41 -28.10 -15.17
C GLY A 20 -4.14 -26.60 -14.93
N ASN A 21 -3.23 -26.05 -15.74
CA ASN A 21 -2.93 -24.61 -15.73
C ASN A 21 -3.99 -23.79 -16.48
N ILE A 22 -4.10 -22.50 -16.17
CA ILE A 22 -4.96 -21.59 -16.89
C ILE A 22 -4.39 -21.32 -18.28
N ASN A 23 -5.18 -21.55 -19.32
CA ASN A 23 -4.81 -21.28 -20.70
C ASN A 23 -5.09 -19.81 -21.11
N ASN A 24 -4.72 -19.44 -22.34
CA ASN A 24 -4.91 -18.09 -22.88
C ASN A 24 -6.39 -17.65 -23.01
N ARG A 25 -7.35 -18.57 -22.83
CA ARG A 25 -8.79 -18.28 -22.79
C ARG A 25 -9.33 -18.15 -21.37
N ASN A 26 -8.47 -18.10 -20.36
CA ASN A 26 -8.80 -18.12 -18.94
C ASN A 26 -9.59 -19.37 -18.52
N ILE A 27 -9.25 -20.52 -19.08
CA ILE A 27 -9.86 -21.82 -18.75
C ILE A 27 -8.77 -22.72 -18.18
N ALA A 28 -9.05 -23.31 -17.01
CA ALA A 28 -8.29 -24.41 -16.44
C ALA A 28 -9.12 -25.70 -16.55
N ARG A 29 -8.46 -26.86 -16.66
CA ARG A 29 -9.15 -28.15 -16.62
C ARG A 29 -8.98 -28.74 -15.24
N VAL A 30 -10.09 -28.97 -14.53
CA VAL A 30 -10.09 -29.51 -13.17
C VAL A 30 -10.95 -30.76 -13.13
N CYS A 31 -10.36 -31.89 -12.76
CA CYS A 31 -11.05 -33.20 -12.72
C CYS A 31 -11.77 -33.58 -14.02
N GLY A 32 -11.24 -33.14 -15.16
CA GLY A 32 -11.82 -33.40 -16.48
C GLY A 32 -12.82 -32.35 -16.99
N GLU A 33 -13.22 -31.39 -16.14
CA GLU A 33 -14.17 -30.33 -16.48
C GLU A 33 -13.45 -29.01 -16.78
N ASP A 34 -14.04 -28.20 -17.66
CA ASP A 34 -13.54 -26.86 -17.96
C ASP A 34 -14.01 -25.84 -16.91
N VAL A 35 -13.05 -25.19 -16.24
CA VAL A 35 -13.29 -24.17 -15.21
C VAL A 35 -12.85 -22.81 -15.73
N TYR A 36 -13.78 -21.87 -15.78
CA TYR A 36 -13.53 -20.49 -16.24
C TYR A 36 -12.96 -19.65 -15.08
N CYS A 37 -11.76 -19.11 -15.25
CA CYS A 37 -11.05 -18.29 -14.27
C CYS A 37 -11.20 -16.82 -14.63
N LEU A 38 -12.06 -16.09 -13.95
CA LEU A 38 -12.44 -14.72 -14.29
C LEU A 38 -12.15 -13.75 -13.13
N GLY A 39 -11.79 -12.53 -13.44
CA GLY A 39 -11.76 -11.47 -12.44
C GLY A 39 -13.18 -10.93 -12.17
N ALA A 40 -13.38 -10.29 -11.01
CA ALA A 40 -14.68 -9.79 -10.59
C ALA A 40 -14.64 -8.35 -10.00
N GLU A 41 -13.51 -7.65 -10.11
CA GLU A 41 -13.34 -6.31 -9.52
C GLU A 41 -13.98 -5.17 -10.33
N LYS A 42 -14.16 -5.36 -11.63
CA LYS A 42 -14.60 -4.29 -12.55
C LYS A 42 -15.96 -4.61 -13.17
N VAL A 43 -16.82 -3.59 -13.32
CA VAL A 43 -18.12 -3.70 -13.98
C VAL A 43 -18.03 -4.30 -15.40
N SER A 44 -16.96 -3.99 -16.14
CA SER A 44 -16.72 -4.55 -17.48
C SER A 44 -16.63 -6.08 -17.52
N GLN A 45 -16.46 -6.73 -16.38
CA GLN A 45 -16.40 -8.19 -16.28
C GLN A 45 -17.77 -8.85 -16.22
N VAL A 46 -18.84 -8.08 -15.98
CA VAL A 46 -20.22 -8.55 -16.07
C VAL A 46 -20.50 -9.20 -17.43
N ALA A 47 -19.99 -8.60 -18.51
CA ALA A 47 -20.16 -9.12 -19.88
C ALA A 47 -19.59 -10.52 -20.09
N LYS A 48 -18.59 -10.93 -19.31
CA LYS A 48 -17.95 -12.26 -19.43
C LYS A 48 -18.81 -13.39 -18.90
N ILE A 49 -19.72 -13.11 -17.98
CA ILE A 49 -20.63 -14.10 -17.39
C ILE A 49 -22.06 -13.93 -17.91
N GLN A 50 -22.34 -12.86 -18.65
CA GLN A 50 -23.65 -12.64 -19.28
C GLN A 50 -23.95 -13.77 -20.28
N GLY A 51 -25.10 -14.42 -20.13
CA GLY A 51 -25.50 -15.55 -20.98
C GLY A 51 -24.91 -16.91 -20.56
N ALA A 52 -24.06 -16.97 -19.57
CA ALA A 52 -23.60 -18.25 -19.02
C ALA A 52 -24.70 -18.94 -18.22
N SER A 53 -24.64 -20.27 -18.12
CA SER A 53 -25.46 -21.11 -17.24
C SER A 53 -24.52 -21.88 -16.34
N ILE A 54 -24.50 -21.53 -15.06
CA ILE A 54 -23.46 -21.93 -14.12
C ILE A 54 -24.00 -22.93 -13.09
N LYS A 55 -23.30 -24.02 -12.90
CA LYS A 55 -23.62 -25.05 -11.91
C LYS A 55 -22.96 -24.78 -10.57
N TYR A 56 -21.69 -24.34 -10.59
CA TYR A 56 -20.90 -24.07 -9.42
C TYR A 56 -19.96 -22.90 -9.65
N CYS A 57 -19.79 -22.06 -8.66
CA CYS A 57 -18.80 -21.00 -8.68
C CYS A 57 -18.13 -20.92 -7.31
N TYR A 58 -16.82 -20.79 -7.30
CA TYR A 58 -16.02 -20.40 -6.14
C TYR A 58 -15.55 -18.95 -6.30
N GLY A 59 -15.74 -18.14 -5.27
CA GLY A 59 -15.30 -16.77 -5.21
C GLY A 59 -14.20 -16.57 -4.16
N ASP A 60 -13.04 -16.06 -4.60
CA ASP A 60 -11.96 -15.69 -3.72
C ASP A 60 -12.05 -14.18 -3.41
N GLU A 61 -11.93 -13.81 -2.13
CA GLU A 61 -12.00 -12.41 -1.67
C GLU A 61 -13.26 -11.65 -2.17
N ILE A 62 -14.45 -12.19 -1.94
CA ILE A 62 -15.72 -11.67 -2.49
C ILE A 62 -15.96 -10.21 -2.08
N ALA A 63 -15.49 -9.78 -0.92
CA ALA A 63 -15.62 -8.40 -0.48
C ALA A 63 -14.91 -7.40 -1.44
N LYS A 64 -13.93 -7.85 -2.22
CA LYS A 64 -13.27 -7.03 -3.24
C LYS A 64 -13.99 -7.02 -4.60
N TRP A 65 -15.07 -7.79 -4.74
CA TRP A 65 -15.80 -7.89 -5.99
C TRP A 65 -16.70 -6.67 -6.22
N ASN A 66 -16.90 -6.35 -7.48
CA ASN A 66 -17.95 -5.40 -7.85
C ASN A 66 -19.34 -6.02 -7.61
N LYS A 67 -20.21 -5.30 -6.92
CA LYS A 67 -21.59 -5.74 -6.58
C LYS A 67 -22.38 -6.21 -7.80
N GLU A 68 -22.23 -5.52 -8.95
CA GLU A 68 -22.96 -5.87 -10.19
C GLU A 68 -22.51 -7.22 -10.77
N VAL A 69 -21.19 -7.53 -10.65
CA VAL A 69 -20.67 -8.84 -11.08
C VAL A 69 -21.27 -9.96 -10.21
N PHE A 70 -21.34 -9.74 -8.90
CA PHE A 70 -21.95 -10.71 -7.99
C PHE A 70 -23.46 -10.88 -8.26
N GLN A 71 -24.19 -9.79 -8.51
CA GLN A 71 -25.61 -9.86 -8.86
C GLN A 71 -25.84 -10.60 -10.19
N MET A 72 -25.01 -10.35 -11.20
CA MET A 72 -25.07 -11.08 -12.47
C MET A 72 -24.80 -12.56 -12.24
N LEU A 73 -23.75 -12.90 -11.48
CA LEU A 73 -23.43 -14.30 -11.15
C LEU A 73 -24.61 -15.03 -10.50
N LYS A 74 -25.27 -14.42 -9.52
CA LYS A 74 -26.48 -14.98 -8.88
C LYS A 74 -27.56 -15.35 -9.89
N SER A 75 -27.78 -14.49 -10.90
CA SER A 75 -28.77 -14.75 -11.95
C SER A 75 -28.36 -15.85 -12.93
N ARG A 76 -27.12 -16.32 -12.88
CA ARG A 76 -26.55 -17.36 -13.75
C ARG A 76 -26.39 -18.72 -13.07
N LEU A 77 -26.66 -18.78 -11.78
CA LEU A 77 -26.74 -20.05 -11.03
C LEU A 77 -28.12 -20.69 -11.24
N ASP A 78 -28.42 -21.04 -12.50
CA ASP A 78 -29.75 -21.44 -12.97
C ASP A 78 -29.92 -22.95 -13.16
N LYS A 79 -28.91 -23.73 -12.83
CA LYS A 79 -28.99 -25.21 -12.93
C LYS A 79 -29.52 -25.82 -11.63
N PRO A 80 -30.15 -27.02 -11.70
CA PRO A 80 -30.55 -27.71 -10.51
C PRO A 80 -29.35 -27.94 -9.57
N TYR A 81 -29.58 -27.68 -8.28
CA TYR A 81 -28.54 -27.74 -7.23
C TYR A 81 -27.29 -26.93 -7.51
N SER A 82 -27.47 -25.78 -8.21
CA SER A 82 -26.36 -24.82 -8.35
C SER A 82 -26.05 -24.17 -7.02
N CYS A 83 -24.75 -23.95 -6.76
CA CYS A 83 -24.29 -23.32 -5.54
C CYS A 83 -23.09 -22.40 -5.79
N PHE A 84 -22.87 -21.52 -4.83
CA PHE A 84 -21.79 -20.59 -4.79
C PHE A 84 -21.10 -20.68 -3.42
N ASP A 85 -19.81 -20.97 -3.43
CA ASP A 85 -18.97 -20.90 -2.25
C ASP A 85 -18.00 -19.74 -2.37
N GLY A 86 -17.65 -19.11 -1.26
CA GLY A 86 -16.73 -18.01 -1.32
C GLY A 86 -16.07 -17.68 0.00
N SER A 87 -14.89 -17.09 -0.10
CA SER A 87 -14.15 -16.55 1.01
C SER A 87 -14.16 -15.01 0.98
N CYS A 88 -14.09 -14.39 2.14
CA CYS A 88 -13.88 -12.95 2.23
C CYS A 88 -13.19 -12.55 3.53
N THR A 89 -12.41 -11.49 3.47
CA THR A 89 -11.98 -10.73 4.65
C THR A 89 -13.05 -9.70 4.96
N PRO A 90 -13.49 -9.56 6.24
CA PRO A 90 -14.45 -8.54 6.63
C PRO A 90 -13.98 -7.11 6.32
N GLU A 91 -14.94 -6.28 5.97
CA GLU A 91 -14.75 -4.86 5.64
C GLU A 91 -15.64 -4.00 6.56
N HIS A 92 -16.15 -2.88 6.04
CA HIS A 92 -17.08 -2.01 6.75
C HIS A 92 -18.44 -2.71 7.01
N PRO A 93 -19.14 -2.47 8.13
CA PRO A 93 -20.44 -3.09 8.44
C PRO A 93 -21.57 -2.80 7.44
N THR A 94 -21.50 -1.67 6.72
CA THR A 94 -22.48 -1.32 5.67
C THR A 94 -22.04 -1.78 4.27
N HIS A 95 -21.04 -2.66 4.19
CA HIS A 95 -20.60 -3.22 2.92
C HIS A 95 -21.70 -4.08 2.29
N TRP A 96 -21.91 -4.00 0.97
CA TRP A 96 -22.97 -4.72 0.25
C TRP A 96 -22.97 -6.23 0.51
N LEU A 97 -21.79 -6.83 0.70
CA LEU A 97 -21.68 -8.26 1.01
C LEU A 97 -22.19 -8.57 2.41
N LYS A 98 -21.91 -7.71 3.38
CA LYS A 98 -22.43 -7.88 4.76
C LYS A 98 -23.95 -7.76 4.79
N GLU A 99 -24.51 -6.78 4.09
CA GLU A 99 -25.97 -6.64 3.94
C GLU A 99 -26.58 -7.91 3.31
N PHE A 100 -25.91 -8.45 2.29
CA PHE A 100 -26.34 -9.68 1.64
C PHE A 100 -26.27 -10.90 2.60
N LEU A 101 -25.17 -11.03 3.36
CA LEU A 101 -24.99 -12.13 4.32
C LEU A 101 -25.97 -12.08 5.51
N ASP A 102 -26.42 -10.88 5.88
CA ASP A 102 -27.36 -10.67 6.98
C ASP A 102 -28.85 -10.77 6.55
N THR A 103 -29.14 -10.98 5.27
CA THR A 103 -30.50 -11.09 4.74
C THR A 103 -31.17 -12.39 5.21
N PRO A 104 -32.17 -12.36 6.09
CA PRO A 104 -32.70 -13.57 6.76
C PRO A 104 -33.40 -14.56 5.82
N GLU A 105 -33.89 -14.06 4.66
CA GLU A 105 -34.66 -14.85 3.70
C GLU A 105 -33.79 -15.70 2.77
N LEU A 106 -32.46 -15.56 2.86
CA LEU A 106 -31.53 -16.29 2.02
C LEU A 106 -30.98 -17.52 2.74
N ASP A 107 -30.92 -18.63 2.01
CA ASP A 107 -30.27 -19.85 2.50
C ASP A 107 -28.74 -19.73 2.35
N ILE A 108 -28.13 -19.14 3.38
CA ILE A 108 -26.68 -18.90 3.44
C ILE A 108 -26.08 -19.65 4.61
N TYR A 109 -25.15 -20.54 4.32
CA TYR A 109 -24.29 -21.14 5.34
C TYR A 109 -23.04 -20.28 5.54
N LEU A 110 -22.90 -19.67 6.71
CA LEU A 110 -21.79 -18.78 7.06
C LEU A 110 -20.89 -19.38 8.12
N GLN A 111 -19.62 -19.54 7.77
CA GLN A 111 -18.57 -19.88 8.73
C GLN A 111 -17.68 -18.66 9.00
N LYS A 112 -17.30 -18.46 10.25
CA LYS A 112 -16.39 -17.40 10.67
C LYS A 112 -15.14 -18.04 11.26
N TYR A 113 -14.00 -17.49 10.86
CA TYR A 113 -12.69 -17.91 11.31
C TYR A 113 -11.87 -16.71 11.76
N THR A 114 -11.06 -16.93 12.76
CA THR A 114 -10.00 -16.04 13.21
C THR A 114 -8.66 -16.63 12.79
N ILE A 115 -7.58 -15.86 12.89
CA ILE A 115 -6.23 -16.40 12.65
C ILE A 115 -5.90 -17.56 13.60
N PHE A 116 -6.48 -17.56 14.81
CA PHE A 116 -6.24 -18.58 15.84
C PHE A 116 -6.91 -19.93 15.54
N ASP A 117 -7.84 -19.97 14.60
CA ASP A 117 -8.53 -21.20 14.20
C ASP A 117 -7.71 -22.03 13.19
N ASN A 118 -6.59 -21.50 12.67
CA ASN A 118 -5.71 -22.22 11.76
C ASN A 118 -4.56 -22.91 12.52
N PRO A 119 -4.62 -24.22 12.74
CA PRO A 119 -3.62 -24.96 13.53
C PRO A 119 -2.28 -25.15 12.81
N TYR A 120 -2.19 -24.79 11.52
CA TYR A 120 -0.99 -24.97 10.70
C TYR A 120 -0.11 -23.72 10.67
N LEU A 121 -0.55 -22.60 11.24
CA LEU A 121 0.27 -21.40 11.33
C LEU A 121 1.28 -21.53 12.46
N ASP A 122 2.50 -21.04 12.21
CA ASP A 122 3.52 -20.91 13.25
C ASP A 122 3.03 -19.94 14.36
N PRO A 123 3.03 -20.36 15.62
CA PRO A 123 2.66 -19.47 16.73
C PRO A 123 3.48 -18.18 16.80
N ALA A 124 4.77 -18.21 16.45
CA ALA A 124 5.62 -17.01 16.39
C ALA A 124 5.15 -16.03 15.33
N PHE A 125 4.77 -16.54 14.16
CA PHE A 125 4.16 -15.73 13.09
C PHE A 125 2.84 -15.07 13.54
N VAL A 126 1.95 -15.85 14.19
CA VAL A 126 0.68 -15.32 14.69
C VAL A 126 0.91 -14.22 15.73
N GLU A 127 1.83 -14.43 16.68
CA GLU A 127 2.17 -13.43 17.69
C GLU A 127 2.76 -12.16 17.06
N GLN A 128 3.65 -12.30 16.08
CA GLN A 128 4.22 -11.19 15.35
C GLN A 128 3.14 -10.38 14.63
N LEU A 129 2.25 -11.06 13.89
CA LEU A 129 1.17 -10.40 13.14
C LEU A 129 0.18 -9.70 14.07
N CYS A 130 -0.13 -10.28 15.23
CA CYS A 130 -0.94 -9.63 16.26
C CYS A 130 -0.28 -8.34 16.76
N ARG A 131 1.03 -8.34 16.99
CA ARG A 131 1.78 -7.14 17.40
C ARG A 131 1.82 -6.06 16.31
N GLU A 132 1.98 -6.47 15.04
CA GLU A 132 2.01 -5.54 13.91
C GLU A 132 0.69 -4.77 13.75
N TYR A 133 -0.43 -5.43 13.98
CA TYR A 133 -1.75 -4.83 13.79
C TYR A 133 -2.39 -4.27 15.06
N ASP A 134 -1.75 -4.43 16.23
CA ASP A 134 -2.33 -4.02 17.51
C ASP A 134 -2.82 -2.57 17.51
N GLY A 135 -4.05 -2.37 18.01
CA GLY A 135 -4.70 -1.06 18.08
C GLY A 135 -5.21 -0.50 16.75
N THR A 136 -5.15 -1.26 15.66
CA THR A 136 -5.63 -0.83 14.33
C THR A 136 -6.90 -1.53 13.90
N ILE A 137 -7.61 -0.96 12.90
CA ILE A 137 -8.77 -1.63 12.27
C ILE A 137 -8.40 -2.97 11.63
N TYR A 138 -7.14 -3.13 11.22
CA TYR A 138 -6.65 -4.36 10.61
C TYR A 138 -6.60 -5.51 11.62
N TYR A 139 -6.32 -5.25 12.90
CA TYR A 139 -6.43 -6.26 13.95
C TYR A 139 -7.84 -6.82 14.03
N ASP A 140 -8.84 -5.93 14.10
CA ASP A 140 -10.25 -6.34 14.18
C ASP A 140 -10.67 -7.18 12.95
N ARG A 141 -10.25 -6.79 11.76
CA ARG A 141 -10.70 -7.44 10.50
C ARG A 141 -9.89 -8.67 10.14
N LEU A 142 -8.55 -8.58 10.19
CA LEU A 142 -7.66 -9.65 9.71
C LEU A 142 -7.36 -10.69 10.79
N ILE A 143 -7.26 -10.27 12.06
CA ILE A 143 -6.98 -11.20 13.17
C ILE A 143 -8.28 -11.78 13.75
N LEU A 144 -9.26 -10.93 14.04
CA LEU A 144 -10.50 -11.32 14.71
C LEU A 144 -11.67 -11.63 13.75
N GLY A 145 -11.54 -11.36 12.45
CA GLY A 145 -12.59 -11.63 11.45
C GLY A 145 -13.87 -10.80 11.67
N LEU A 146 -13.75 -9.55 12.14
CA LEU A 146 -14.89 -8.70 12.50
C LEU A 146 -15.24 -7.72 11.39
N TRP A 147 -16.52 -7.60 11.06
CA TRP A 147 -17.06 -6.49 10.29
C TRP A 147 -17.10 -5.24 11.16
N LYS A 148 -16.13 -4.35 10.99
CA LYS A 148 -15.98 -3.17 11.85
C LYS A 148 -15.64 -1.93 11.04
N ARG A 149 -16.20 -0.79 11.45
CA ARG A 149 -15.89 0.51 10.86
C ARG A 149 -14.52 0.97 11.30
N ALA A 150 -13.73 1.47 10.36
CA ALA A 150 -12.52 2.19 10.67
C ALA A 150 -12.87 3.55 11.31
N ASP A 151 -12.24 3.86 12.44
CA ASP A 151 -12.51 5.09 13.19
C ASP A 151 -11.26 5.54 13.95
N GLY A 152 -11.14 6.85 14.16
CA GLY A 152 -10.01 7.45 14.86
C GLY A 152 -8.73 7.53 14.04
N SER A 153 -7.59 7.55 14.72
CA SER A 153 -6.27 7.67 14.11
C SER A 153 -5.94 6.47 13.22
N ILE A 154 -5.42 6.74 12.01
CA ILE A 154 -4.96 5.73 11.06
C ILE A 154 -3.68 5.07 11.57
N TYR A 155 -2.72 5.89 12.00
CA TYR A 155 -1.40 5.47 12.48
C TYR A 155 -1.30 5.63 14.00
N LYS A 156 -2.24 5.01 14.73
CA LYS A 156 -2.40 5.19 16.18
C LYS A 156 -1.09 4.99 16.95
N ARG A 157 -0.33 3.95 16.64
CA ARG A 157 0.95 3.67 17.32
C ARG A 157 1.97 4.80 17.15
N PHE A 158 1.98 5.42 15.96
CA PHE A 158 2.83 6.58 15.68
C PHE A 158 2.32 7.83 16.42
N ALA A 159 1.01 8.09 16.35
CA ALA A 159 0.41 9.26 17.00
C ALA A 159 0.55 9.23 18.54
N ASP A 160 0.49 8.03 19.14
CA ASP A 160 0.66 7.87 20.58
C ASP A 160 2.15 8.01 21.03
N HIS A 161 3.12 7.58 20.20
CA HIS A 161 4.54 7.49 20.55
C HIS A 161 5.45 7.84 19.37
N PRO A 162 5.43 9.06 18.83
CA PRO A 162 6.24 9.45 17.66
C PRO A 162 7.75 9.35 17.92
N GLU A 163 8.18 9.55 19.17
CA GLU A 163 9.58 9.43 19.58
C GLU A 163 10.17 8.03 19.38
N ALA A 164 9.34 6.98 19.42
CA ALA A 164 9.78 5.60 19.23
C ALA A 164 10.23 5.29 17.79
N PHE A 165 9.89 6.17 16.84
CA PHE A 165 10.23 6.02 15.43
C PHE A 165 11.43 6.88 15.01
N ARG A 166 12.05 7.60 15.94
CA ARG A 166 13.19 8.47 15.63
C ARG A 166 14.42 7.67 15.28
N CYS A 167 15.19 8.17 14.30
CA CYS A 167 16.50 7.67 13.95
C CYS A 167 17.44 8.80 13.55
N ARG A 168 18.74 8.49 13.46
CA ARG A 168 19.78 9.39 12.96
C ARG A 168 20.61 8.71 11.89
N ILE A 169 21.03 9.52 10.91
CA ILE A 169 22.03 9.10 9.94
C ILE A 169 23.37 9.69 10.39
N VAL A 170 24.32 8.82 10.72
CA VAL A 170 25.60 9.19 11.31
C VAL A 170 26.76 8.51 10.56
N GLU A 171 27.97 9.03 10.66
CA GLU A 171 29.16 8.40 10.05
C GLU A 171 29.57 7.13 10.83
N HIS A 172 29.51 7.18 12.15
CA HIS A 172 29.90 6.10 13.04
C HIS A 172 28.77 5.82 14.03
N PRO A 173 27.90 4.83 13.75
CA PRO A 173 26.88 4.41 14.69
C PRO A 173 27.48 3.97 16.01
N GLY A 174 26.96 4.54 17.09
CA GLY A 174 27.25 4.11 18.45
C GLY A 174 26.06 3.34 19.03
N SER A 175 26.21 2.88 20.26
CA SER A 175 25.06 2.36 21.01
C SER A 175 24.33 3.54 21.66
N SER A 176 23.63 4.37 20.86
CA SER A 176 22.78 5.40 21.43
C SER A 176 21.57 4.74 22.10
N PRO A 177 21.31 4.97 23.38
CA PRO A 177 20.11 4.43 24.02
C PRO A 177 18.83 5.12 23.57
N ASP A 178 18.95 6.29 22.92
CA ASP A 178 17.80 7.18 22.68
C ASP A 178 17.17 7.01 21.30
N CYS A 179 17.90 6.54 20.28
CA CYS A 179 17.35 6.32 18.94
C CYS A 179 18.23 5.38 18.11
N LYS A 180 17.62 4.74 17.09
CA LYS A 180 18.35 3.91 16.13
C LYS A 180 19.25 4.76 15.23
N GLU A 181 20.45 4.28 14.97
CA GLU A 181 21.44 4.96 14.14
C GLU A 181 21.75 4.13 12.89
N PHE A 182 21.88 4.79 11.76
CA PHE A 182 22.23 4.20 10.46
C PHE A 182 23.36 5.01 9.83
N ARG A 183 24.15 4.39 8.95
CA ARG A 183 25.11 5.08 8.09
C ARG A 183 24.49 5.39 6.74
N LYS A 184 25.09 6.34 6.01
CA LYS A 184 24.70 6.59 4.61
C LYS A 184 24.83 5.32 3.74
N GLN A 185 25.86 4.51 3.98
CA GLN A 185 26.13 3.26 3.27
C GLN A 185 25.13 2.14 3.60
N ASP A 186 24.40 2.23 4.71
CA ASP A 186 23.36 1.27 5.04
C ASP A 186 22.09 1.50 4.18
N LEU A 187 21.96 2.66 3.55
CA LEU A 187 20.88 3.01 2.64
C LEU A 187 21.20 2.51 1.24
N VAL A 188 20.60 1.40 0.84
CA VAL A 188 20.83 0.80 -0.48
C VAL A 188 20.25 1.67 -1.59
N SER A 189 19.09 2.29 -1.37
CA SER A 189 18.40 3.16 -2.33
C SER A 189 17.65 4.26 -1.60
N ILE A 190 17.69 5.46 -2.17
CA ILE A 190 16.90 6.63 -1.76
C ILE A 190 15.98 7.01 -2.91
N GLU A 191 14.71 7.11 -2.61
CA GLU A 191 13.67 7.55 -3.54
C GLU A 191 12.93 8.76 -2.99
N ILE A 192 12.48 9.62 -3.87
CA ILE A 192 11.81 10.87 -3.51
C ILE A 192 10.42 10.87 -4.10
N GLY A 193 9.41 11.12 -3.27
CA GLY A 193 8.03 11.32 -3.69
C GLY A 193 7.67 12.79 -3.72
N LEU A 194 6.86 13.15 -4.69
CA LEU A 194 6.32 14.49 -4.89
C LEU A 194 4.82 14.41 -5.11
N ASP A 195 4.06 15.04 -4.24
CA ASP A 195 2.64 15.28 -4.43
C ASP A 195 2.38 16.75 -4.75
N PHE A 196 1.50 17.00 -5.75
CA PHE A 196 1.20 18.34 -6.20
C PHE A 196 -0.05 18.87 -5.51
N GLY A 197 0.10 19.90 -4.71
CA GLY A 197 -1.02 20.59 -4.10
C GLY A 197 -1.77 21.50 -5.06
N GLY A 198 -3.08 21.56 -4.85
CA GLY A 198 -3.96 22.54 -5.50
C GLY A 198 -4.14 23.82 -4.66
N ASN A 199 -5.21 24.58 -4.97
CA ASN A 199 -5.48 25.89 -4.35
C ASN A 199 -5.62 25.89 -2.81
N LYS A 200 -5.86 24.74 -2.19
CA LYS A 200 -6.07 24.59 -0.74
C LYS A 200 -5.09 23.62 -0.08
N SER A 201 -4.29 22.92 -0.85
CA SER A 201 -3.29 21.95 -0.39
C SER A 201 -1.87 22.43 -0.70
N GLY A 202 -0.85 21.80 -0.12
CA GLY A 202 0.55 22.12 -0.34
C GLY A 202 1.23 21.15 -1.27
N HIS A 203 2.26 21.60 -1.98
CA HIS A 203 3.19 20.68 -2.64
C HIS A 203 4.03 20.00 -1.55
N ALA A 204 4.06 18.66 -1.55
CA ALA A 204 4.78 17.87 -0.58
C ALA A 204 5.91 17.08 -1.22
N PHE A 205 7.08 17.10 -0.58
CA PHE A 205 8.29 16.39 -0.99
C PHE A 205 8.72 15.49 0.15
N VAL A 206 8.94 14.21 -0.12
CA VAL A 206 9.41 13.26 0.89
C VAL A 206 10.50 12.39 0.31
N ALA A 207 11.66 12.35 0.98
CA ALA A 207 12.74 11.42 0.68
C ALA A 207 12.70 10.24 1.63
N ARG A 208 12.81 9.03 1.08
CA ARG A 208 12.77 7.78 1.80
C ARG A 208 13.94 6.87 1.38
N GLY A 209 14.64 6.27 2.34
CA GLY A 209 15.65 5.24 2.12
C GLY A 209 15.19 3.85 2.52
N TYR A 210 15.77 2.83 1.86
CA TYR A 210 15.71 1.43 2.27
C TYR A 210 17.07 0.95 2.72
N THR A 211 17.06 0.10 3.76
CA THR A 211 18.22 -0.73 4.05
C THR A 211 18.18 -2.04 3.26
N ASP A 212 19.26 -2.82 3.33
CA ASP A 212 19.37 -4.08 2.59
C ASP A 212 18.16 -5.01 2.82
N ASN A 213 17.74 -5.68 1.75
CA ASN A 213 16.57 -6.57 1.72
C ASN A 213 15.26 -5.93 2.23
N TYR A 214 15.10 -4.61 2.06
CA TYR A 214 13.94 -3.85 2.56
C TYR A 214 13.69 -4.01 4.06
N ARG A 215 14.74 -4.30 4.83
CA ARG A 215 14.64 -4.57 6.27
C ARG A 215 14.06 -3.39 7.03
N ASP A 216 14.59 -2.19 6.80
CA ASP A 216 14.12 -0.95 7.41
C ASP A 216 13.73 0.06 6.32
N VAL A 217 12.68 0.83 6.59
CA VAL A 217 12.20 1.95 5.79
C VAL A 217 12.40 3.22 6.59
N ILE A 218 13.13 4.17 6.03
CA ILE A 218 13.54 5.39 6.75
C ILE A 218 13.08 6.61 5.96
N ALA A 219 12.17 7.40 6.51
CA ALA A 219 11.90 8.74 6.00
C ALA A 219 13.07 9.66 6.39
N LEU A 220 13.75 10.22 5.40
CA LEU A 220 14.99 10.96 5.57
C LEU A 220 14.76 12.46 5.66
N LYS A 221 13.88 12.99 4.82
CA LYS A 221 13.54 14.40 4.77
C LYS A 221 12.13 14.58 4.24
N SER A 222 11.39 15.51 4.82
CA SER A 222 10.11 15.95 4.27
C SER A 222 10.01 17.47 4.23
N ARG A 223 9.25 17.98 3.25
CA ARG A 223 8.96 19.40 3.12
C ARG A 223 7.59 19.58 2.50
N ARG A 224 6.75 20.38 3.12
CA ARG A 224 5.50 20.85 2.56
C ARG A 224 5.58 22.34 2.26
N VAL A 225 5.21 22.73 1.07
CA VAL A 225 5.22 24.12 0.63
C VAL A 225 3.80 24.50 0.23
N MET A 226 3.18 25.36 1.02
CA MET A 226 1.82 25.85 0.71
C MET A 226 1.86 26.74 -0.54
N ALA A 227 0.99 26.43 -1.49
CA ALA A 227 0.77 27.29 -2.65
C ALA A 227 0.07 28.57 -2.19
N LYS A 228 0.82 29.64 -1.40
CA LYS A 228 0.27 30.45 -0.81
C LYS A 228 0.34 31.66 -0.31
N GLU A 229 0.14 32.42 0.01
CA GLU A 229 -0.30 33.78 0.28
C GLU A 229 -0.92 34.32 -0.97
N LYS A 230 -2.14 34.82 -0.92
CA LYS A 230 -2.94 35.28 -2.06
C LYS A 230 -2.20 36.14 -3.07
N ASP A 231 -1.01 36.66 -2.68
CA ASP A 231 -0.23 37.60 -3.42
C ASP A 231 1.08 37.04 -4.04
N ASP A 232 1.43 35.77 -3.78
CA ASP A 232 2.63 35.12 -4.34
C ASP A 232 2.40 33.63 -4.60
N PRO A 233 1.68 33.25 -5.68
CA PRO A 233 1.48 31.86 -6.06
C PRO A 233 2.81 31.24 -6.51
N ILE A 234 3.07 30.00 -6.10
CA ILE A 234 4.21 29.24 -6.59
C ILE A 234 3.94 28.85 -8.04
N ASP A 235 4.66 29.51 -8.96
CA ASP A 235 4.65 29.11 -10.36
C ASP A 235 5.50 27.83 -10.59
N SER A 236 5.39 27.25 -11.79
CA SER A 236 6.11 26.04 -12.14
C SER A 236 7.64 26.17 -12.02
N ASN A 237 8.20 27.32 -12.41
CA ASN A 237 9.65 27.55 -12.32
C ASN A 237 10.13 27.62 -10.87
N ARG A 238 9.34 28.27 -10.01
CA ARG A 238 9.65 28.34 -8.58
C ARG A 238 9.53 26.98 -7.93
N LEU A 239 8.52 26.18 -8.30
CA LEU A 239 8.35 24.81 -7.84
C LEU A 239 9.51 23.91 -8.27
N ASP A 240 9.93 23.99 -9.54
CA ASP A 240 11.08 23.26 -10.08
C ASP A 240 12.36 23.57 -9.28
N GLN A 241 12.59 24.85 -8.98
CA GLN A 241 13.74 25.28 -8.17
C GLN A 241 13.67 24.71 -6.75
N LEU A 242 12.52 24.87 -6.07
CA LEU A 242 12.33 24.40 -4.69
C LEU A 242 12.51 22.89 -4.59
N PHE A 243 12.03 22.16 -5.59
CA PHE A 243 12.17 20.71 -5.64
C PHE A 243 13.61 20.28 -5.93
N CYS A 244 14.27 20.89 -6.91
CA CYS A 244 15.68 20.61 -7.20
C CYS A 244 16.61 20.95 -6.01
N ASP A 245 16.30 21.99 -5.26
CA ASP A 245 17.05 22.32 -4.05
C ASP A 245 16.80 21.30 -2.94
N PHE A 246 15.56 20.79 -2.79
CA PHE A 246 15.26 19.70 -1.90
C PHE A 246 16.02 18.40 -2.27
N VAL A 247 16.06 18.05 -3.56
CA VAL A 247 16.84 16.89 -4.06
C VAL A 247 18.33 17.06 -3.74
N GLN A 248 18.88 18.26 -3.94
CA GLN A 248 20.27 18.56 -3.61
C GLN A 248 20.54 18.41 -2.10
N ASP A 249 19.66 18.94 -1.25
CA ASP A 249 19.76 18.79 0.19
C ASP A 249 19.77 17.32 0.62
N VAL A 250 18.91 16.48 0.01
CA VAL A 250 18.86 15.03 0.27
C VAL A 250 20.17 14.36 -0.12
N ILE A 251 20.73 14.70 -1.28
CA ILE A 251 22.02 14.18 -1.74
C ILE A 251 23.13 14.54 -0.77
N ASP A 252 23.24 15.81 -0.37
CA ASP A 252 24.31 16.31 0.47
C ASP A 252 24.25 15.73 1.89
N GLN A 253 23.04 15.58 2.44
CA GLN A 253 22.85 15.16 3.82
C GLN A 253 22.81 13.65 4.00
N TYR A 254 22.19 12.89 3.08
CA TYR A 254 21.81 11.49 3.29
C TYR A 254 22.38 10.52 2.27
N ALA A 255 22.75 10.96 1.06
CA ALA A 255 23.21 10.02 0.05
C ALA A 255 24.62 9.50 0.32
N ASP A 256 24.83 8.26 -0.07
CA ASP A 256 26.15 7.70 -0.30
C ASP A 256 26.59 8.10 -1.72
N VAL A 257 27.65 8.90 -1.80
CA VAL A 257 28.11 9.48 -3.07
C VAL A 257 29.59 9.15 -3.27
N VAL A 258 29.89 8.42 -4.32
CA VAL A 258 31.27 8.18 -4.77
C VAL A 258 31.59 9.14 -5.92
N ARG A 259 32.67 9.88 -5.78
CA ARG A 259 33.15 10.85 -6.80
C ARG A 259 34.52 10.45 -7.31
N HIS A 260 34.68 10.57 -8.61
CA HIS A 260 35.99 10.55 -9.23
C HIS A 260 36.23 11.89 -9.92
N TRP A 261 37.19 12.66 -9.40
CA TRP A 261 37.39 14.07 -9.75
C TRP A 261 36.08 14.86 -9.52
N ASP A 262 35.59 15.56 -10.50
CA ASP A 262 34.33 16.34 -10.44
C ASP A 262 33.09 15.55 -10.91
N THR A 263 33.27 14.27 -11.23
CA THR A 263 32.17 13.41 -11.73
C THR A 263 31.64 12.50 -10.64
N ILE A 264 30.31 12.43 -10.51
CA ILE A 264 29.66 11.45 -9.65
C ILE A 264 29.67 10.09 -10.37
N GLU A 265 30.38 9.11 -9.80
CA GLU A 265 30.39 7.73 -10.28
C GLU A 265 29.25 6.91 -9.73
N TYR A 266 28.85 7.20 -8.51
CA TYR A 266 27.75 6.52 -7.82
C TYR A 266 27.01 7.50 -6.91
N CYS A 267 25.70 7.36 -6.86
CA CYS A 267 24.81 8.03 -5.91
C CYS A 267 23.58 7.15 -5.72
N ASN A 268 23.25 6.83 -4.48
CA ASN A 268 22.10 5.98 -4.17
C ASN A 268 20.74 6.73 -4.19
N VAL A 269 20.69 7.98 -4.60
CA VAL A 269 19.44 8.68 -4.96
C VAL A 269 19.11 8.36 -6.42
N GLU A 270 18.10 7.50 -6.64
CA GLU A 270 17.90 6.88 -7.95
C GLU A 270 16.64 7.35 -8.67
N THR A 271 15.55 7.54 -7.95
CA THR A 271 14.25 7.77 -8.56
C THR A 271 13.43 8.83 -7.83
N VAL A 272 12.75 9.66 -8.62
CA VAL A 272 11.69 10.56 -8.17
C VAL A 272 10.35 10.04 -8.68
N PHE A 273 9.35 9.96 -7.80
CA PHE A 273 7.96 9.64 -8.14
C PHE A 273 7.07 10.86 -7.94
N TRP A 274 6.18 11.12 -8.87
CA TRP A 274 5.29 12.27 -8.83
C TRP A 274 3.84 11.87 -9.14
N ASP A 275 2.88 12.67 -8.63
CA ASP A 275 1.47 12.46 -8.88
C ASP A 275 1.14 12.57 -10.38
N ASN A 276 0.70 11.47 -10.99
CA ASN A 276 0.40 11.38 -12.41
C ASN A 276 -0.87 12.16 -12.86
N ALA A 277 -1.64 12.73 -11.94
CA ALA A 277 -2.80 13.57 -12.29
C ALA A 277 -2.35 14.94 -12.86
N GLU A 278 -1.21 15.47 -12.38
CA GLU A 278 -0.70 16.80 -12.77
C GLU A 278 0.41 16.71 -13.83
N THR A 279 0.04 16.27 -15.02
CA THR A 279 0.99 15.95 -16.10
C THR A 279 1.90 17.11 -16.52
N VAL A 280 1.39 18.34 -16.50
CA VAL A 280 2.16 19.54 -16.91
C VAL A 280 3.26 19.81 -15.90
N LEU A 281 2.91 19.86 -14.61
CA LEU A 281 3.87 20.08 -13.52
C LEU A 281 4.88 18.94 -13.44
N GLY A 282 4.41 17.69 -13.57
CA GLY A 282 5.28 16.51 -13.57
C GLY A 282 6.31 16.51 -14.69
N ASN A 283 5.96 16.95 -15.89
CA ASN A 283 6.91 17.09 -17.00
C ASN A 283 7.90 18.25 -16.77
N SER A 284 7.47 19.36 -16.13
CA SER A 284 8.37 20.45 -15.75
C SER A 284 9.42 19.97 -14.77
N ILE A 285 9.00 19.31 -13.69
CA ILE A 285 9.89 18.70 -12.68
C ILE A 285 10.85 17.71 -13.32
N ARG A 286 10.34 16.81 -14.22
CA ARG A 286 11.22 15.88 -14.92
C ARG A 286 12.35 16.59 -15.66
N ASN A 287 12.01 17.60 -16.46
CA ASN A 287 12.99 18.35 -17.21
C ASN A 287 14.01 19.06 -16.30
N ALA A 288 13.56 19.63 -15.20
CA ALA A 288 14.42 20.31 -14.24
C ALA A 288 15.38 19.34 -13.52
N VAL A 289 14.86 18.21 -13.03
CA VAL A 289 15.64 17.18 -12.32
C VAL A 289 16.64 16.51 -13.26
N GLU A 290 16.19 16.01 -14.42
CA GLU A 290 17.07 15.30 -15.39
C GLU A 290 18.15 16.22 -15.96
N LYS A 291 17.91 17.51 -16.04
CA LYS A 291 18.93 18.49 -16.45
C LYS A 291 19.99 18.72 -15.38
N ARG A 292 19.60 18.74 -14.08
CA ARG A 292 20.51 19.03 -12.95
C ARG A 292 21.17 17.74 -12.40
N PHE A 293 20.45 16.62 -12.43
CA PHE A 293 20.86 15.33 -11.88
C PHE A 293 20.69 14.22 -12.92
N LEU A 294 21.67 14.06 -13.81
CA LEU A 294 21.61 13.19 -14.99
C LEU A 294 21.35 11.71 -14.69
N TRP A 295 21.62 11.27 -13.47
CA TRP A 295 21.44 9.87 -13.05
C TRP A 295 20.08 9.59 -12.38
N ILE A 296 19.31 10.61 -12.03
CA ILE A 296 18.03 10.44 -11.35
C ILE A 296 16.92 10.23 -12.38
N SER A 297 16.21 9.11 -12.26
CA SER A 297 15.05 8.78 -13.09
C SER A 297 13.77 9.40 -12.51
N VAL A 298 12.98 10.10 -13.33
CA VAL A 298 11.73 10.73 -12.88
C VAL A 298 10.53 9.97 -13.47
N LYS A 299 9.69 9.38 -12.63
CA LYS A 299 8.61 8.48 -13.03
C LYS A 299 7.26 8.87 -12.39
N PRO A 300 6.14 8.66 -13.10
CA PRO A 300 4.82 8.82 -12.48
C PRO A 300 4.56 7.74 -11.42
N ALA A 301 3.86 8.11 -10.36
CA ALA A 301 3.35 7.19 -9.36
C ALA A 301 2.35 6.19 -9.96
N LYS A 302 2.25 4.99 -9.40
CA LYS A 302 1.30 3.96 -9.87
C LYS A 302 -0.11 4.16 -9.34
N LYS A 303 -0.25 4.92 -8.25
CA LYS A 303 -1.51 5.15 -7.52
C LYS A 303 -2.23 3.84 -7.21
N LYS A 304 -1.54 2.93 -6.52
CA LYS A 304 -2.17 1.76 -5.93
C LYS A 304 -3.21 2.18 -4.90
N ARG A 305 -4.10 1.26 -4.50
CA ARG A 305 -5.15 1.55 -3.51
C ARG A 305 -4.54 2.15 -2.25
N VAL A 306 -5.11 3.24 -1.75
CA VAL A 306 -4.64 3.96 -0.56
C VAL A 306 -4.57 3.02 0.65
N ASN A 307 -5.59 2.19 0.85
CA ASN A 307 -5.63 1.25 1.97
C ASN A 307 -4.53 0.17 1.93
N ASP A 308 -4.05 -0.22 0.73
CA ASP A 308 -2.91 -1.15 0.62
C ASP A 308 -1.61 -0.47 1.07
N ARG A 309 -1.43 0.82 0.75
CA ARG A 309 -0.28 1.64 1.18
C ARG A 309 -0.31 1.91 2.68
N ILE A 310 -1.50 2.26 3.21
CA ILE A 310 -1.72 2.44 4.65
C ILE A 310 -1.40 1.14 5.41
N ASN A 311 -1.94 0.02 4.95
CA ASN A 311 -1.71 -1.28 5.59
C ASN A 311 -0.22 -1.64 5.65
N ALA A 312 0.52 -1.44 4.56
CA ALA A 312 1.96 -1.69 4.53
C ALA A 312 2.70 -0.81 5.55
N THR A 313 2.37 0.48 5.61
CA THR A 313 2.99 1.41 6.55
C THR A 313 2.68 1.06 8.02
N VAL A 314 1.43 0.68 8.32
CA VAL A 314 1.01 0.22 9.66
C VAL A 314 1.81 -1.02 10.07
N ARG A 315 1.99 -1.99 9.17
CA ARG A 315 2.79 -3.19 9.44
C ARG A 315 4.27 -2.86 9.69
N LEU A 316 4.87 -1.99 8.88
CA LEU A 316 6.25 -1.54 9.09
C LEU A 316 6.43 -0.88 10.45
N MET A 317 5.48 -0.01 10.85
CA MET A 317 5.47 0.62 12.17
C MET A 317 5.31 -0.42 13.29
N GLY A 318 4.39 -1.37 13.13
CA GLY A 318 4.15 -2.44 14.08
C GLY A 318 5.33 -3.39 14.26
N ALA A 319 6.03 -3.71 13.17
CA ALA A 319 7.23 -4.55 13.17
C ALA A 319 8.50 -3.82 13.67
N GLY A 320 8.43 -2.50 13.95
CA GLY A 320 9.62 -1.71 14.32
C GLY A 320 10.64 -1.53 13.19
N ARG A 321 10.15 -1.52 11.95
CA ARG A 321 10.92 -1.39 10.69
C ARG A 321 10.75 -0.05 10.00
N PHE A 322 9.96 0.86 10.55
CA PHE A 322 9.76 2.22 10.06
C PHE A 322 10.44 3.22 10.98
N PHE A 323 11.19 4.16 10.39
CA PHE A 323 11.89 5.21 11.11
C PHE A 323 11.81 6.54 10.36
N LEU A 324 12.04 7.65 11.09
CA LEU A 324 12.16 8.97 10.50
C LEU A 324 13.25 9.78 11.21
N THR A 325 13.91 10.63 10.43
CA THR A 325 14.88 11.62 10.97
C THR A 325 14.16 12.87 11.47
N ASP A 326 14.87 13.73 12.19
CA ASP A 326 14.36 15.03 12.65
C ASP A 326 14.00 15.99 11.50
N ASP A 327 14.48 15.74 10.28
CA ASP A 327 14.18 16.54 9.08
C ASP A 327 12.81 16.20 8.43
N CYS A 328 11.98 15.37 9.09
CA CYS A 328 10.69 14.91 8.59
C CYS A 328 9.47 15.59 9.26
N ALA A 329 9.58 16.87 9.64
CA ALA A 329 8.54 17.54 10.43
C ALA A 329 7.13 17.53 9.78
N SER A 330 7.02 17.74 8.46
CA SER A 330 5.70 17.70 7.80
C SER A 330 5.13 16.30 7.78
N LEU A 331 5.93 15.29 7.48
CA LEU A 331 5.50 13.89 7.46
C LEU A 331 5.16 13.36 8.86
N GLU A 332 5.88 13.78 9.88
CA GLU A 332 5.58 13.47 11.28
C GLU A 332 4.19 14.00 11.69
N THR A 333 3.92 15.27 11.36
CA THR A 333 2.59 15.87 11.57
C THR A 333 1.53 15.09 10.79
N ALA A 334 1.80 14.77 9.53
CA ALA A 334 0.87 14.04 8.68
C ALA A 334 0.51 12.65 9.24
N PHE A 335 1.48 11.89 9.76
CA PHE A 335 1.22 10.60 10.41
C PHE A 335 0.46 10.75 11.74
N SER A 336 0.77 11.79 12.52
CA SER A 336 0.13 12.03 13.82
C SER A 336 -1.35 12.41 13.68
N ASP A 337 -1.67 13.23 12.67
CA ASP A 337 -3.00 13.82 12.48
C ASP A 337 -3.90 13.00 11.55
N ALA A 338 -3.38 11.96 10.88
CA ALA A 338 -4.14 11.14 9.95
C ALA A 338 -5.29 10.40 10.64
N VAL A 339 -6.51 10.68 10.21
CA VAL A 339 -7.73 10.04 10.74
C VAL A 339 -8.62 9.52 9.63
N TRP A 340 -9.43 8.53 9.98
CA TRP A 340 -10.46 8.00 9.09
C TRP A 340 -11.63 8.97 8.95
N ASN A 341 -12.18 9.06 7.73
CA ASN A 341 -13.36 9.87 7.47
C ASN A 341 -14.62 9.15 7.98
N ARG A 342 -15.22 9.70 9.05
CA ARG A 342 -16.42 9.14 9.69
C ARG A 342 -17.70 9.30 8.87
N GLU A 343 -17.72 10.19 7.88
CA GLU A 343 -18.90 10.45 7.06
C GLU A 343 -19.02 9.51 5.86
N LYS A 344 -17.91 8.86 5.49
CA LYS A 344 -17.88 7.92 4.36
C LYS A 344 -18.29 6.51 4.76
N GLN A 345 -18.89 5.80 3.84
CA GLN A 345 -19.23 4.39 4.01
C GLN A 345 -18.00 3.47 3.81
N ASP A 346 -17.11 3.88 2.94
CA ASP A 346 -15.84 3.19 2.72
C ASP A 346 -14.76 3.76 3.64
N ASP A 347 -13.72 2.98 3.91
CA ASP A 347 -12.59 3.43 4.70
C ASP A 347 -11.72 4.36 3.85
N GLU A 348 -11.99 5.64 3.94
CA GLU A 348 -11.23 6.71 3.32
C GLU A 348 -10.54 7.55 4.38
N ARG A 349 -9.35 8.05 4.07
CA ARG A 349 -8.71 9.09 4.89
C ARG A 349 -9.55 10.37 4.86
N LEU A 350 -9.58 11.11 5.96
CA LEU A 350 -10.15 12.46 5.99
C LEU A 350 -9.27 13.39 5.16
N ASP A 351 -9.84 13.93 4.09
CA ASP A 351 -9.21 14.89 3.18
C ASP A 351 -10.13 16.11 3.03
N ASP A 352 -10.11 16.98 4.04
CA ASP A 352 -10.90 18.21 4.10
C ASP A 352 -10.04 19.47 4.21
N GLY A 353 -8.71 19.29 4.13
CA GLY A 353 -7.71 20.34 4.28
C GLY A 353 -7.32 20.61 5.73
N SER A 354 -7.88 19.89 6.71
CA SER A 354 -7.48 19.99 8.12
C SER A 354 -6.26 19.12 8.45
N THR A 355 -5.98 18.12 7.62
CA THR A 355 -4.85 17.18 7.77
C THR A 355 -3.88 17.30 6.59
N ASP A 356 -2.62 16.92 6.79
CA ASP A 356 -1.59 16.92 5.76
C ASP A 356 -1.61 15.58 4.98
N ILE A 357 -2.53 15.45 4.03
CA ILE A 357 -2.58 14.30 3.14
C ILE A 357 -1.47 14.34 2.10
N ASP A 358 -1.07 15.52 1.66
CA ASP A 358 -0.05 15.71 0.62
C ASP A 358 1.29 15.05 1.01
N SER A 359 1.74 15.22 2.27
CA SER A 359 2.97 14.58 2.77
C SER A 359 2.84 13.06 2.87
N LEU A 360 1.65 12.53 3.20
CA LEU A 360 1.40 11.08 3.21
C LEU A 360 1.43 10.52 1.78
N ASP A 361 0.76 11.15 0.82
CA ASP A 361 0.75 10.70 -0.56
C ASP A 361 2.16 10.74 -1.18
N ALA A 362 2.92 11.81 -0.94
CA ALA A 362 4.31 11.89 -1.37
C ALA A 362 5.16 10.74 -0.79
N PHE A 363 5.02 10.40 0.48
CA PHE A 363 5.69 9.25 1.09
C PHE A 363 5.22 7.94 0.45
N GLU A 364 3.92 7.74 0.31
CA GLU A 364 3.31 6.52 -0.20
C GLU A 364 3.68 6.23 -1.65
N TYR A 365 3.93 7.24 -2.49
CA TYR A 365 4.43 7.06 -3.87
C TYR A 365 5.81 6.39 -3.90
N THR A 366 6.62 6.58 -2.86
CA THR A 366 7.95 5.96 -2.78
C THR A 366 7.89 4.49 -2.37
N ILE A 367 6.86 4.03 -1.67
CA ILE A 367 6.75 2.64 -1.17
C ILE A 367 5.82 1.76 -2.02
N GLU A 368 4.92 2.35 -2.81
CA GLU A 368 3.84 1.60 -3.47
C GLU A 368 4.31 0.55 -4.48
N ARG A 369 5.54 0.66 -5.00
CA ARG A 369 6.10 -0.31 -5.95
C ARG A 369 6.52 -1.58 -5.25
N ASP A 370 7.00 -1.47 -4.03
CA ASP A 370 7.68 -2.50 -3.25
C ASP A 370 6.80 -3.05 -2.12
N LEU A 371 5.47 -2.82 -2.17
CA LEU A 371 4.55 -3.24 -1.11
C LEU A 371 4.61 -4.74 -0.79
N LYS A 372 4.95 -5.58 -1.78
CA LYS A 372 5.05 -7.04 -1.56
C LYS A 372 6.31 -7.39 -0.79
N GLU A 373 7.41 -6.79 -1.17
CA GLU A 373 8.73 -6.95 -0.59
C GLU A 373 8.75 -6.41 0.84
N LEU A 374 8.10 -5.27 1.06
CA LEU A 374 8.00 -4.63 2.37
C LEU A 374 7.16 -5.43 3.39
N ILE A 375 6.16 -6.17 2.91
CA ILE A 375 5.26 -6.96 3.75
C ILE A 375 5.79 -8.39 3.99
N GLN A 376 6.76 -8.87 3.20
CA GLN A 376 7.39 -10.16 3.43
C GLN A 376 8.22 -10.15 4.74
N GLU A 377 8.22 -11.27 5.42
CA GLU A 377 9.11 -11.46 6.55
C GLU A 377 10.55 -11.40 6.09
N VAL A 378 11.35 -10.59 6.78
CA VAL A 378 12.79 -10.62 6.63
C VAL A 378 13.27 -11.82 7.44
N GLU A 379 13.65 -12.91 6.77
CA GLU A 379 14.36 -14.00 7.44
C GLU A 379 15.63 -13.41 8.07
N ASP A 380 15.76 -13.55 9.39
CA ASP A 380 16.99 -13.22 10.09
C ASP A 380 18.09 -14.17 9.60
N VAL A 381 19.03 -13.61 8.82
CA VAL A 381 20.24 -14.31 8.36
C VAL A 381 21.29 -14.32 9.46
#